data_226e38e9bf8f466afda65b82d530999b
#
_entry.id   226e38e9bf8f466afda65b82d530999b
#
_cell.length_a   1.000
_cell.length_b   1.000
_cell.length_c   1.000
_cell.angle_alpha   90.00
_cell.angle_beta   90.00
_cell.angle_gamma   90.00
#
_symmetry.space_group_name_H-M   'P 1'
#
loop_
_entity.id
_entity.type
_entity.pdbx_description
1 polymer ?
#
loop_
_entity_poly.entity_id
_entity_poly.type
_entity_poly.pdbx_seq_one_letter_code
_entity_poly.pdbx_strand_id
1 'polypeptide(L)'
;MKNKVDVAIIGAGFAGSILASALSKSGLRVALIDSTHHPRFAIGESSTPLADMILRRLARNYQLPFLEALSTWGSWQSQFPHLTCGRKRGFSYYQHYRKQDYSEQKLGQHSLLVAASENNDVADTHWYREEVDEFLYREAINHGAMEFLGHEIVQITDDKSGAFILRSINETGESKIHSDWIIDASGAASVSARLLDAPDLTHTLRTQTRTTFGHYRGVGSWSQQLNELGQDTTLNPFDADDAAQHHLLESGWLWMLRFNNGITSVGRTEWIESEHLGREKRDAQQQKTVQQGSQHPPLLHDFQDYPSLAGMMAAASFTAPPRGVRSTGRLQRFVAPLLNRRHLMLPTAAMTLDPLHSTGIAHALAGVDRILNIIVLAKDGK
;
A
#
# COMPACT_ATOMS: atom_id res chain seq x y z
N MET A 1 -20.47 -12.54 -28.01
CA MET A 1 -19.64 -11.38 -27.59
C MET A 1 -18.56 -11.93 -26.65
N LYS A 2 -17.31 -11.95 -27.09
CA LYS A 2 -16.21 -12.67 -26.41
C LYS A 2 -15.80 -12.10 -25.05
N ASN A 3 -16.13 -10.82 -24.73
CA ASN A 3 -15.65 -10.15 -23.51
C ASN A 3 -16.82 -9.49 -22.73
N LYS A 4 -17.91 -10.24 -22.50
CA LYS A 4 -18.98 -9.78 -21.61
C LYS A 4 -18.81 -10.37 -20.22
N VAL A 5 -18.69 -9.52 -19.20
CA VAL A 5 -18.55 -9.87 -17.79
C VAL A 5 -19.63 -9.22 -16.94
N ASP A 6 -19.82 -9.70 -15.73
CA ASP A 6 -20.73 -9.08 -14.79
C ASP A 6 -20.04 -7.93 -14.04
N VAL A 7 -18.72 -8.07 -13.78
CA VAL A 7 -17.92 -7.08 -13.06
C VAL A 7 -16.57 -6.89 -13.74
N ALA A 8 -16.19 -5.65 -14.04
CA ALA A 8 -14.84 -5.27 -14.46
C ALA A 8 -14.13 -4.55 -13.30
N ILE A 9 -12.98 -5.09 -12.89
CA ILE A 9 -12.14 -4.52 -11.82
C ILE A 9 -10.89 -3.94 -12.47
N ILE A 10 -10.67 -2.62 -12.30
CA ILE A 10 -9.52 -1.89 -12.83
C ILE A 10 -8.47 -1.80 -11.72
N GLY A 11 -7.39 -2.56 -11.83
CA GLY A 11 -6.29 -2.67 -10.87
C GLY A 11 -6.22 -4.06 -10.24
N ALA A 12 -5.12 -4.79 -10.53
CA ALA A 12 -4.83 -6.14 -10.03
C ALA A 12 -3.84 -6.11 -8.83
N GLY A 13 -3.86 -5.06 -8.00
CA GLY A 13 -3.20 -5.06 -6.71
C GLY A 13 -3.95 -5.91 -5.70
N PHE A 14 -3.45 -6.01 -4.45
CA PHE A 14 -4.02 -6.89 -3.43
C PHE A 14 -5.54 -6.77 -3.27
N ALA A 15 -6.07 -5.54 -3.22
CA ALA A 15 -7.48 -5.31 -2.96
C ALA A 15 -8.36 -5.71 -4.16
N GLY A 16 -7.94 -5.37 -5.39
CA GLY A 16 -8.61 -5.79 -6.62
C GLY A 16 -8.59 -7.29 -6.81
N SER A 17 -7.49 -7.94 -6.50
CA SER A 17 -7.33 -9.41 -6.60
C SER A 17 -8.18 -10.17 -5.56
N ILE A 18 -8.21 -9.70 -4.30
CA ILE A 18 -9.10 -10.28 -3.27
C ILE A 18 -10.57 -10.13 -3.68
N LEU A 19 -10.94 -8.94 -4.16
CA LEU A 19 -12.30 -8.68 -4.63
C LEU A 19 -12.68 -9.60 -5.80
N ALA A 20 -11.76 -9.77 -6.77
CA ALA A 20 -11.96 -10.66 -7.92
C ALA A 20 -12.15 -12.11 -7.49
N SER A 21 -11.32 -12.60 -6.56
CA SER A 21 -11.46 -13.95 -5.99
C SER A 21 -12.83 -14.17 -5.37
N ALA A 22 -13.28 -13.26 -4.51
CA ALA A 22 -14.54 -13.36 -3.79
C ALA A 22 -15.77 -13.29 -4.73
N LEU A 23 -15.75 -12.39 -5.70
CA LEU A 23 -16.84 -12.26 -6.68
C LEU A 23 -16.91 -13.47 -7.62
N SER A 24 -15.76 -13.99 -8.06
CA SER A 24 -15.71 -15.22 -8.88
C SER A 24 -16.23 -16.44 -8.10
N LYS A 25 -15.86 -16.59 -6.83
CA LYS A 25 -16.42 -17.63 -5.94
C LYS A 25 -17.92 -17.46 -5.71
N SER A 26 -18.44 -16.25 -5.79
CA SER A 26 -19.88 -15.97 -5.73
C SER A 26 -20.60 -16.22 -7.07
N GLY A 27 -19.92 -16.80 -8.06
CA GLY A 27 -20.48 -17.18 -9.35
C GLY A 27 -20.71 -16.01 -10.31
N LEU A 28 -19.96 -14.92 -10.17
CA LEU A 28 -19.95 -13.80 -11.11
C LEU A 28 -18.80 -13.94 -12.10
N ARG A 29 -19.00 -13.51 -13.34
CA ARG A 29 -17.94 -13.40 -14.35
C ARG A 29 -17.19 -12.11 -14.11
N VAL A 30 -15.92 -12.21 -13.74
CA VAL A 30 -15.09 -11.07 -13.35
C VAL A 30 -13.95 -10.89 -14.34
N ALA A 31 -13.75 -9.68 -14.86
CA ALA A 31 -12.53 -9.28 -15.55
C ALA A 31 -11.62 -8.54 -14.56
N LEU A 32 -10.38 -9.03 -14.39
CA LEU A 32 -9.35 -8.38 -13.60
C LEU A 32 -8.32 -7.74 -14.55
N ILE A 33 -8.25 -6.40 -14.53
CA ILE A 33 -7.57 -5.60 -15.54
C ILE A 33 -6.44 -4.81 -14.87
N ASP A 34 -5.23 -4.86 -15.41
CA ASP A 34 -4.13 -4.00 -14.99
C ASP A 34 -3.25 -3.63 -16.20
N SER A 35 -2.73 -2.41 -16.21
CA SER A 35 -1.83 -1.94 -17.28
C SER A 35 -0.42 -2.50 -17.16
N THR A 36 -0.09 -3.15 -16.05
CA THR A 36 1.22 -3.73 -15.77
C THR A 36 1.12 -5.22 -15.52
N HIS A 37 2.26 -5.90 -15.49
CA HIS A 37 2.38 -7.32 -15.16
C HIS A 37 2.91 -7.51 -13.73
N HIS A 38 2.66 -8.68 -13.13
CA HIS A 38 3.29 -9.14 -11.90
C HIS A 38 4.56 -9.97 -12.21
N PRO A 39 5.55 -9.99 -11.28
CA PRO A 39 5.64 -9.22 -10.05
C PRO A 39 5.95 -7.74 -10.30
N ARG A 40 5.49 -6.85 -9.43
CA ARG A 40 5.78 -5.43 -9.54
C ARG A 40 5.87 -4.76 -8.16
N PHE A 41 6.79 -3.80 -8.05
CA PHE A 41 6.93 -3.01 -6.84
C PHE A 41 5.65 -2.23 -6.54
N ALA A 42 5.19 -2.31 -5.30
CA ALA A 42 4.12 -1.49 -4.75
C ALA A 42 4.44 -1.10 -3.30
N ILE A 43 3.82 -0.04 -2.79
CA ILE A 43 3.94 0.46 -1.43
C ILE A 43 2.60 0.36 -0.70
N GLY A 44 2.58 0.57 0.63
CA GLY A 44 1.43 0.33 1.48
C GLY A 44 1.46 -1.10 2.02
N GLU A 45 2.40 -1.34 2.92
CA GLU A 45 2.93 -2.66 3.27
C GLU A 45 2.54 -3.11 4.68
N SER A 46 2.06 -2.20 5.53
CA SER A 46 1.83 -2.50 6.95
C SER A 46 0.35 -2.83 7.22
N SER A 47 0.07 -4.05 7.70
CA SER A 47 -1.25 -4.49 8.16
C SER A 47 -1.58 -3.97 9.57
N THR A 48 -2.79 -4.22 10.03
CA THR A 48 -3.29 -3.85 11.36
C THR A 48 -4.30 -4.88 11.83
N PRO A 49 -4.63 -4.96 13.13
CA PRO A 49 -5.62 -5.91 13.65
C PRO A 49 -6.98 -5.83 12.96
N LEU A 50 -7.38 -4.64 12.50
CA LEU A 50 -8.61 -4.45 11.73
C LEU A 50 -8.53 -5.14 10.36
N ALA A 51 -7.39 -5.04 9.67
CA ALA A 51 -7.16 -5.72 8.40
C ALA A 51 -7.23 -7.23 8.57
N ASP A 52 -6.59 -7.76 9.59
CA ASP A 52 -6.57 -9.19 9.91
C ASP A 52 -7.96 -9.75 10.22
N MET A 53 -8.75 -8.99 10.98
CA MET A 53 -10.16 -9.32 11.25
C MET A 53 -10.98 -9.39 9.95
N ILE A 54 -10.78 -8.44 9.04
CA ILE A 54 -11.50 -8.42 7.76
C ILE A 54 -11.05 -9.59 6.88
N LEU A 55 -9.75 -9.90 6.81
CA LEU A 55 -9.24 -11.06 6.06
C LEU A 55 -9.88 -12.37 6.53
N ARG A 56 -9.92 -12.61 7.85
CA ARG A 56 -10.59 -13.79 8.43
C ARG A 56 -12.08 -13.83 8.11
N ARG A 57 -12.76 -12.70 8.12
CA ARG A 57 -14.18 -12.60 7.73
C ARG A 57 -14.39 -12.92 6.26
N LEU A 58 -13.58 -12.35 5.37
CA LEU A 58 -13.65 -12.62 3.93
C LEU A 58 -13.33 -14.09 3.62
N ALA A 59 -12.31 -14.66 4.30
CA ALA A 59 -11.95 -16.07 4.17
C ALA A 59 -13.14 -16.99 4.42
N ARG A 60 -13.88 -16.76 5.51
CA ARG A 60 -15.05 -17.58 5.90
C ARG A 60 -16.24 -17.34 4.97
N ASN A 61 -16.57 -16.08 4.70
CA ASN A 61 -17.77 -15.73 3.93
C ASN A 61 -17.69 -16.19 2.47
N TYR A 62 -16.48 -16.20 1.89
CA TYR A 62 -16.26 -16.49 0.48
C TYR A 62 -15.47 -17.79 0.23
N GLN A 63 -15.17 -18.57 1.29
CA GLN A 63 -14.41 -19.82 1.20
C GLN A 63 -13.04 -19.62 0.52
N LEU A 64 -12.29 -18.63 1.02
CA LEU A 64 -10.96 -18.24 0.56
C LEU A 64 -9.93 -18.46 1.69
N PRO A 65 -9.55 -19.73 1.99
CA PRO A 65 -8.75 -20.05 3.18
C PRO A 65 -7.37 -19.38 3.18
N PHE A 66 -6.79 -19.06 2.02
CA PHE A 66 -5.54 -18.33 1.93
C PHE A 66 -5.59 -16.95 2.61
N LEU A 67 -6.74 -16.27 2.65
CA LEU A 67 -6.89 -14.99 3.34
C LEU A 67 -6.78 -15.13 4.87
N GLU A 68 -7.26 -16.27 5.41
CA GLU A 68 -7.08 -16.55 6.85
C GLU A 68 -5.61 -16.80 7.19
N ALA A 69 -4.89 -17.50 6.32
CA ALA A 69 -3.45 -17.72 6.46
C ALA A 69 -2.65 -16.42 6.46
N LEU A 70 -3.04 -15.43 5.65
CA LEU A 70 -2.39 -14.12 5.58
C LEU A 70 -2.75 -13.17 6.74
N SER A 71 -3.65 -13.57 7.64
CA SER A 71 -4.17 -12.69 8.69
C SER A 71 -3.32 -12.62 9.95
N THR A 72 -2.30 -13.47 10.11
CA THR A 72 -1.31 -13.37 11.20
C THR A 72 0.06 -13.84 10.74
N TRP A 73 1.10 -13.38 11.40
CA TRP A 73 2.46 -13.79 11.07
C TRP A 73 2.68 -15.30 11.25
N GLY A 74 2.19 -15.90 12.34
CA GLY A 74 2.34 -17.33 12.61
C GLY A 74 1.65 -18.21 11.59
N SER A 75 0.39 -17.91 11.23
CA SER A 75 -0.33 -18.64 10.19
C SER A 75 0.32 -18.47 8.81
N TRP A 76 0.82 -17.29 8.51
CA TRP A 76 1.55 -17.02 7.28
C TRP A 76 2.83 -17.85 7.19
N GLN A 77 3.68 -17.85 8.23
CA GLN A 77 4.90 -18.67 8.26
C GLN A 77 4.62 -20.17 8.18
N SER A 78 3.51 -20.62 8.76
CA SER A 78 3.11 -22.03 8.72
C SER A 78 2.63 -22.48 7.34
N GLN A 79 1.84 -21.65 6.64
CA GLN A 79 1.16 -22.05 5.40
C GLN A 79 1.87 -21.56 4.13
N PHE A 80 2.51 -20.40 4.21
CA PHE A 80 3.21 -19.75 3.08
C PHE A 80 4.62 -19.28 3.46
N PRO A 81 5.50 -20.17 3.98
CA PRO A 81 6.85 -19.78 4.43
C PRO A 81 7.74 -19.23 3.32
N HIS A 82 7.40 -19.49 2.06
CA HIS A 82 8.10 -19.00 0.88
C HIS A 82 7.66 -17.59 0.44
N LEU A 83 6.55 -17.10 0.96
CA LEU A 83 6.03 -15.78 0.63
C LEU A 83 6.55 -14.77 1.66
N THR A 84 7.35 -13.84 1.19
CA THR A 84 8.03 -12.86 2.06
C THR A 84 7.05 -11.98 2.81
N CYS A 85 7.24 -11.88 4.12
CA CYS A 85 6.54 -10.94 4.99
C CYS A 85 7.42 -10.47 6.15
N GLY A 86 6.99 -9.43 6.86
CA GLY A 86 7.62 -8.97 8.09
C GLY A 86 6.70 -9.18 9.28
N ARG A 87 7.29 -9.44 10.46
CA ARG A 87 6.55 -9.51 11.71
C ARG A 87 6.24 -8.11 12.23
N LYS A 88 5.00 -7.90 12.66
CA LYS A 88 4.57 -6.63 13.24
C LYS A 88 3.82 -6.85 14.55
N ARG A 89 4.53 -6.70 15.67
CA ARG A 89 3.96 -6.78 17.02
C ARG A 89 3.11 -5.56 17.39
N GLY A 90 3.35 -4.44 16.69
CA GLY A 90 2.67 -3.19 16.97
C GLY A 90 3.31 -2.01 16.27
N PHE A 91 3.27 -0.89 16.96
CA PHE A 91 3.87 0.37 16.51
C PHE A 91 4.95 0.82 17.48
N SER A 92 6.02 1.40 16.95
CA SER A 92 7.00 2.11 17.73
C SER A 92 7.26 3.50 17.17
N TYR A 93 7.43 4.47 18.07
CA TYR A 93 7.70 5.86 17.74
C TYR A 93 8.90 6.32 18.55
N TYR A 94 9.86 7.00 17.90
CA TYR A 94 11.09 7.51 18.52
C TYR A 94 11.31 8.94 18.06
N GLN A 95 11.37 9.90 19.01
CA GLN A 95 11.62 11.31 18.72
C GLN A 95 13.12 11.58 18.58
N HIS A 96 13.52 12.15 17.48
CA HIS A 96 14.93 12.54 17.20
C HIS A 96 15.10 14.06 17.17
N TYR A 97 16.27 14.49 17.59
CA TYR A 97 16.71 15.88 17.50
C TYR A 97 17.95 15.99 16.63
N ARG A 98 18.02 17.05 15.82
CA ARG A 98 19.14 17.26 14.89
C ARG A 98 20.46 17.31 15.63
N LYS A 99 21.50 16.69 15.04
CA LYS A 99 22.89 16.66 15.54
C LYS A 99 23.04 16.06 16.94
N GLN A 100 22.08 15.27 17.38
CA GLN A 100 22.09 14.56 18.65
C GLN A 100 21.85 13.07 18.42
N ASP A 101 22.56 12.24 19.18
CA ASP A 101 22.21 10.84 19.29
C ASP A 101 20.87 10.68 19.99
N TYR A 102 20.16 9.61 19.66
CA TYR A 102 18.95 9.27 20.38
C TYR A 102 19.25 9.00 21.84
N SER A 103 18.47 9.61 22.72
CA SER A 103 18.62 9.44 24.17
C SER A 103 17.27 9.56 24.86
N GLU A 104 17.02 8.68 25.81
CA GLU A 104 15.85 8.69 26.67
C GLU A 104 16.28 8.71 28.12
N GLN A 105 16.01 9.81 28.82
CA GLN A 105 16.36 9.95 30.24
C GLN A 105 15.33 9.34 31.18
N LYS A 106 14.08 9.26 30.73
CA LYS A 106 12.98 8.59 31.43
C LYS A 106 12.19 7.79 30.43
N LEU A 107 11.80 6.57 30.81
CA LEU A 107 11.00 5.69 29.98
C LEU A 107 9.74 6.42 29.45
N GLY A 108 9.52 6.36 28.14
CA GLY A 108 8.39 6.99 27.46
C GLY A 108 8.49 8.51 27.28
N GLN A 109 9.67 9.12 27.48
CA GLN A 109 9.88 10.53 27.23
C GLN A 109 10.01 10.85 25.74
N HIS A 110 10.78 10.04 25.01
CA HIS A 110 11.05 10.20 23.59
C HIS A 110 10.68 8.95 22.78
N SER A 111 10.13 7.93 23.42
CA SER A 111 9.63 6.72 22.80
C SER A 111 8.21 6.38 23.18
N LEU A 112 7.51 5.70 22.28
CA LEU A 112 6.22 5.08 22.53
C LEU A 112 6.16 3.76 21.77
N LEU A 113 5.98 2.64 22.50
CA LEU A 113 5.73 1.34 21.91
C LEU A 113 4.31 0.88 22.27
N VAL A 114 3.51 0.60 21.24
CA VAL A 114 2.11 0.18 21.39
C VAL A 114 1.98 -1.24 20.83
N ALA A 115 1.80 -2.22 21.73
CA ALA A 115 1.55 -3.60 21.33
C ALA A 115 0.15 -3.72 20.69
N ALA A 116 0.08 -4.31 19.51
CA ALA A 116 -1.15 -4.61 18.78
C ALA A 116 -1.50 -6.10 18.85
N SER A 117 -0.56 -6.94 19.28
CA SER A 117 -0.73 -8.38 19.41
C SER A 117 -0.09 -8.91 20.70
N GLU A 118 -0.64 -10.00 21.22
CA GLU A 118 -0.24 -10.63 22.47
C GLU A 118 1.12 -11.30 22.39
N ASN A 119 1.41 -11.96 21.26
CA ASN A 119 2.65 -12.69 20.99
C ASN A 119 3.01 -12.66 19.51
N ASN A 120 4.11 -13.33 19.13
CA ASN A 120 4.59 -13.33 17.75
C ASN A 120 3.67 -14.09 16.79
N ASP A 121 3.02 -15.16 17.23
CA ASP A 121 2.19 -16.01 16.35
C ASP A 121 0.93 -15.30 15.87
N VAL A 122 0.36 -14.45 16.72
CA VAL A 122 -0.83 -13.64 16.40
C VAL A 122 -0.47 -12.20 16.00
N ALA A 123 0.81 -11.93 15.72
CA ALA A 123 1.26 -10.63 15.26
C ALA A 123 0.68 -10.28 13.90
N ASP A 124 0.43 -8.98 13.69
CA ASP A 124 0.17 -8.43 12.36
C ASP A 124 1.38 -8.64 11.43
N THR A 125 1.25 -8.30 10.16
CA THR A 125 2.30 -8.50 9.18
C THR A 125 2.65 -7.23 8.41
N HIS A 126 3.90 -7.15 7.95
CA HIS A 126 4.29 -6.31 6.83
C HIS A 126 4.24 -7.15 5.55
N TRP A 127 3.58 -6.64 4.54
CA TRP A 127 3.38 -7.31 3.26
C TRP A 127 4.46 -6.90 2.27
N TYR A 128 5.31 -7.82 1.87
CA TYR A 128 6.23 -7.59 0.77
C TYR A 128 5.42 -7.61 -0.54
N ARG A 129 4.94 -6.43 -0.92
CA ARG A 129 3.86 -6.24 -1.89
C ARG A 129 4.12 -6.83 -3.27
N GLU A 130 5.38 -6.89 -3.70
CA GLU A 130 5.77 -7.46 -4.97
C GLU A 130 5.33 -8.93 -5.07
N GLU A 131 5.63 -9.72 -4.05
CA GLU A 131 5.26 -11.15 -4.00
C GLU A 131 3.81 -11.37 -3.59
N VAL A 132 3.31 -10.61 -2.60
CA VAL A 132 1.95 -10.76 -2.09
C VAL A 132 0.91 -10.38 -3.14
N ASP A 133 1.13 -9.29 -3.87
CA ASP A 133 0.20 -8.86 -4.93
C ASP A 133 0.16 -9.89 -6.07
N GLU A 134 1.32 -10.48 -6.46
CA GLU A 134 1.37 -11.56 -7.43
C GLU A 134 0.65 -12.81 -6.95
N PHE A 135 0.89 -13.23 -5.69
CA PHE A 135 0.21 -14.37 -5.10
C PHE A 135 -1.33 -14.18 -5.12
N LEU A 136 -1.81 -13.06 -4.64
CA LEU A 136 -3.25 -12.76 -4.61
C LEU A 136 -3.87 -12.66 -6.01
N TYR A 137 -3.11 -12.11 -6.97
CA TYR A 137 -3.53 -12.10 -8.36
C TYR A 137 -3.67 -13.52 -8.93
N ARG A 138 -2.67 -14.39 -8.70
CA ARG A 138 -2.74 -15.80 -9.14
C ARG A 138 -3.93 -16.53 -8.51
N GLU A 139 -4.20 -16.29 -7.22
CA GLU A 139 -5.40 -16.83 -6.57
C GLU A 139 -6.69 -16.32 -7.21
N ALA A 140 -6.76 -15.06 -7.65
CA ALA A 140 -7.94 -14.55 -8.36
C ALA A 140 -8.18 -15.28 -9.69
N ILE A 141 -7.12 -15.54 -10.45
CA ILE A 141 -7.23 -16.31 -11.71
C ILE A 141 -7.60 -17.77 -11.43
N ASN A 142 -6.99 -18.41 -10.42
CA ASN A 142 -7.32 -19.78 -10.01
C ASN A 142 -8.80 -19.92 -9.59
N HIS A 143 -9.40 -18.87 -9.04
CA HIS A 143 -10.82 -18.83 -8.68
C HIS A 143 -11.76 -18.41 -9.83
N GLY A 144 -11.23 -18.22 -11.04
CA GLY A 144 -12.01 -18.04 -12.26
C GLY A 144 -12.14 -16.59 -12.76
N ALA A 145 -11.39 -15.64 -12.21
CA ALA A 145 -11.32 -14.31 -12.79
C ALA A 145 -10.64 -14.35 -14.18
N MET A 146 -11.18 -13.60 -15.13
CA MET A 146 -10.61 -13.45 -16.47
C MET A 146 -9.45 -12.46 -16.43
N GLU A 147 -8.30 -12.86 -16.95
CA GLU A 147 -7.08 -12.08 -16.96
C GLU A 147 -7.04 -11.06 -18.09
N PHE A 148 -6.69 -9.79 -17.73
CA PHE A 148 -6.40 -8.71 -18.67
C PHE A 148 -5.18 -7.88 -18.16
N LEU A 149 -4.01 -8.54 -17.99
CA LEU A 149 -2.74 -7.85 -17.70
C LEU A 149 -2.13 -7.22 -18.94
N GLY A 150 -1.42 -6.11 -18.73
CA GLY A 150 -0.88 -5.30 -19.83
C GLY A 150 -1.94 -4.49 -20.57
N HIS A 151 -3.18 -4.43 -20.08
CA HIS A 151 -4.27 -3.69 -20.67
C HIS A 151 -4.48 -2.33 -19.99
N GLU A 152 -4.13 -1.25 -20.65
CA GLU A 152 -4.43 0.11 -20.21
C GLU A 152 -5.87 0.48 -20.60
N ILE A 153 -6.71 0.84 -19.62
CA ILE A 153 -8.05 1.38 -19.88
C ILE A 153 -7.90 2.84 -20.29
N VAL A 154 -8.36 3.15 -21.51
CA VAL A 154 -8.23 4.47 -22.11
C VAL A 154 -9.58 5.20 -22.27
N GLN A 155 -10.69 4.46 -22.15
CA GLN A 155 -12.02 5.05 -22.23
C GLN A 155 -13.05 4.20 -21.51
N ILE A 156 -14.01 4.85 -20.85
CA ILE A 156 -15.18 4.24 -20.23
C ILE A 156 -16.40 4.95 -20.80
N THR A 157 -17.38 4.21 -21.33
CA THR A 157 -18.64 4.73 -21.86
C THR A 157 -19.79 3.83 -21.44
N ASP A 158 -20.99 4.37 -21.42
CA ASP A 158 -22.21 3.58 -21.24
C ASP A 158 -22.72 3.06 -22.59
N ASP A 159 -23.27 1.86 -22.59
CA ASP A 159 -24.06 1.38 -23.72
C ASP A 159 -25.54 1.76 -23.57
N LYS A 160 -26.34 1.48 -24.64
CA LYS A 160 -27.78 1.79 -24.63
C LYS A 160 -28.61 1.01 -23.60
N SER A 161 -28.03 -0.08 -23.01
CA SER A 161 -28.66 -0.89 -21.97
C SER A 161 -28.32 -0.43 -20.55
N GLY A 162 -27.42 0.57 -20.42
CA GLY A 162 -26.88 1.06 -19.15
C GLY A 162 -25.76 0.17 -18.59
N ALA A 163 -25.19 -0.73 -19.41
CA ALA A 163 -23.95 -1.43 -19.13
C ALA A 163 -22.76 -0.57 -19.59
N PHE A 164 -21.59 -0.83 -19.03
CA PHE A 164 -20.35 -0.12 -19.38
C PHE A 164 -19.62 -0.80 -20.52
N ILE A 165 -18.94 0.00 -21.34
CA ILE A 165 -17.97 -0.42 -22.34
C ILE A 165 -16.62 0.18 -21.94
N LEU A 166 -15.67 -0.69 -21.53
CA LEU A 166 -14.31 -0.30 -21.28
C LEU A 166 -13.47 -0.59 -22.54
N ARG A 167 -12.87 0.45 -23.11
CA ARG A 167 -11.89 0.32 -24.18
C ARG A 167 -10.50 0.24 -23.58
N SER A 168 -9.79 -0.82 -23.90
CA SER A 168 -8.41 -1.05 -23.45
C SER A 168 -7.46 -1.16 -24.62
N ILE A 169 -6.19 -0.80 -24.37
CA ILE A 169 -5.08 -0.94 -25.32
C ILE A 169 -3.99 -1.79 -24.64
N ASN A 170 -3.42 -2.71 -25.38
CA ASN A 170 -2.22 -3.46 -25.02
C ASN A 170 -1.26 -3.53 -26.22
N GLU A 171 -0.17 -4.28 -26.10
CA GLU A 171 0.84 -4.46 -27.17
C GLU A 171 0.27 -5.12 -28.44
N THR A 172 -0.82 -5.88 -28.32
CA THR A 172 -1.46 -6.59 -29.45
C THR A 172 -2.57 -5.77 -30.13
N GLY A 173 -2.93 -4.63 -29.57
CA GLY A 173 -3.94 -3.73 -30.11
C GLY A 173 -5.05 -3.34 -29.14
N GLU A 174 -6.18 -2.95 -29.71
CA GLU A 174 -7.34 -2.46 -28.96
C GLU A 174 -8.34 -3.61 -28.70
N SER A 175 -8.93 -3.61 -27.51
CA SER A 175 -10.04 -4.49 -27.14
C SER A 175 -11.13 -3.76 -26.36
N LYS A 176 -12.32 -4.37 -26.33
CA LYS A 176 -13.49 -3.86 -25.60
C LYS A 176 -13.99 -4.90 -24.62
N ILE A 177 -14.25 -4.47 -23.40
CA ILE A 177 -14.84 -5.27 -22.32
C ILE A 177 -16.20 -4.67 -22.00
N HIS A 178 -17.26 -5.47 -22.06
CA HIS A 178 -18.61 -5.09 -21.66
C HIS A 178 -18.86 -5.57 -20.25
N SER A 179 -19.34 -4.69 -19.36
CA SER A 179 -19.54 -5.01 -17.95
C SER A 179 -20.78 -4.36 -17.38
N ASP A 180 -21.49 -5.07 -16.50
CA ASP A 180 -22.61 -4.49 -15.78
C ASP A 180 -22.14 -3.60 -14.60
N TRP A 181 -20.99 -3.90 -14.01
CA TRP A 181 -20.38 -3.14 -12.91
C TRP A 181 -18.93 -2.79 -13.24
N ILE A 182 -18.51 -1.58 -12.85
CA ILE A 182 -17.11 -1.17 -12.83
C ILE A 182 -16.68 -0.93 -11.39
N ILE A 183 -15.50 -1.46 -11.04
CA ILE A 183 -14.85 -1.19 -9.76
C ILE A 183 -13.45 -0.66 -10.02
N ASP A 184 -13.21 0.57 -9.57
CA ASP A 184 -11.87 1.15 -9.60
C ASP A 184 -11.07 0.72 -8.37
N ALA A 185 -10.12 -0.18 -8.59
CA ALA A 185 -9.13 -0.68 -7.63
C ALA A 185 -7.70 -0.22 -7.99
N SER A 186 -7.57 0.80 -8.87
CA SER A 186 -6.29 1.25 -9.44
C SER A 186 -5.42 2.06 -8.46
N GLY A 187 -5.85 2.20 -7.21
CA GLY A 187 -5.10 2.91 -6.18
C GLY A 187 -4.82 4.37 -6.58
N ALA A 188 -3.56 4.80 -6.45
CA ALA A 188 -3.19 6.19 -6.73
C ALA A 188 -3.40 6.64 -8.20
N ALA A 189 -3.58 5.71 -9.13
CA ALA A 189 -3.84 6.05 -10.53
C ALA A 189 -5.26 6.60 -10.75
N SER A 190 -6.25 6.28 -9.87
CA SER A 190 -7.65 6.73 -9.95
C SER A 190 -8.19 6.71 -11.37
N VAL A 191 -8.05 5.58 -12.05
CA VAL A 191 -8.25 5.48 -13.51
C VAL A 191 -9.65 5.91 -13.90
N SER A 192 -10.68 5.43 -13.22
CA SER A 192 -12.05 5.79 -13.54
C SER A 192 -12.36 7.26 -13.24
N ALA A 193 -11.84 7.79 -12.13
CA ALA A 193 -12.02 9.19 -11.79
C ALA A 193 -11.42 10.12 -12.87
N ARG A 194 -10.24 9.79 -13.36
CA ARG A 194 -9.57 10.53 -14.43
C ARG A 194 -10.32 10.44 -15.77
N LEU A 195 -10.82 9.26 -16.14
CA LEU A 195 -11.51 9.03 -17.42
C LEU A 195 -12.94 9.56 -17.45
N LEU A 196 -13.55 9.77 -16.28
CA LEU A 196 -14.92 10.25 -16.13
C LEU A 196 -14.98 11.67 -15.54
N ASP A 197 -13.84 12.38 -15.52
CA ASP A 197 -13.71 13.79 -15.08
C ASP A 197 -14.29 14.03 -13.68
N ALA A 198 -14.01 13.10 -12.72
CA ALA A 198 -14.46 13.27 -11.35
C ALA A 198 -13.84 14.52 -10.71
N PRO A 199 -14.61 15.32 -9.97
CA PRO A 199 -14.09 16.51 -9.30
C PRO A 199 -12.95 16.18 -8.32
N ASP A 200 -11.84 16.90 -8.43
CA ASP A 200 -10.74 16.84 -7.49
C ASP A 200 -11.04 17.70 -6.25
N LEU A 201 -11.23 17.02 -5.11
CA LEU A 201 -11.50 17.63 -3.81
C LEU A 201 -10.26 17.66 -2.90
N THR A 202 -9.09 17.38 -3.44
CA THR A 202 -7.82 17.35 -2.68
C THR A 202 -7.56 18.63 -1.89
N HIS A 203 -8.02 19.77 -2.40
CA HIS A 203 -7.87 21.07 -1.74
C HIS A 203 -8.61 21.14 -0.39
N THR A 204 -9.60 20.30 -0.14
CA THR A 204 -10.35 20.26 1.13
C THR A 204 -9.58 19.54 2.25
N LEU A 205 -8.54 18.78 1.93
CA LEU A 205 -7.71 18.08 2.91
C LEU A 205 -6.70 19.05 3.54
N ARG A 206 -6.64 19.04 4.88
CA ARG A 206 -5.73 19.91 5.64
C ARG A 206 -4.28 19.43 5.60
N THR A 207 -4.07 18.12 5.71
CA THR A 207 -2.74 17.52 5.69
C THR A 207 -2.13 17.65 4.31
N GLN A 208 -0.88 18.08 4.26
CA GLN A 208 -0.10 18.23 3.03
C GLN A 208 1.30 17.71 3.28
N THR A 209 1.54 16.47 2.87
CA THR A 209 2.85 15.83 2.98
C THR A 209 3.28 15.25 1.64
N ARG A 210 4.58 15.11 1.47
CA ARG A 210 5.20 14.35 0.39
C ARG A 210 6.00 13.21 1.00
N THR A 211 6.25 12.17 0.23
CA THR A 211 6.96 11.00 0.70
C THR A 211 8.02 10.57 -0.29
N THR A 212 9.21 10.25 0.23
CA THR A 212 10.31 9.63 -0.52
C THR A 212 10.60 8.26 0.07
N PHE A 213 10.67 7.19 -0.75
CA PHE A 213 10.77 5.83 -0.24
C PHE A 213 11.50 4.86 -1.19
N GLY A 214 11.95 3.76 -0.61
CA GLY A 214 12.54 2.63 -1.32
C GLY A 214 12.80 1.44 -0.40
N HIS A 215 13.23 0.33 -1.00
CA HIS A 215 13.66 -0.86 -0.31
C HIS A 215 15.18 -0.91 -0.22
N TYR A 216 15.70 -1.37 0.91
CA TYR A 216 17.13 -1.41 1.20
C TYR A 216 17.53 -2.75 1.83
N ARG A 217 18.75 -3.20 1.59
CA ARG A 217 19.44 -4.25 2.36
C ARG A 217 20.47 -3.62 3.27
N GLY A 218 20.83 -4.33 4.35
CA GLY A 218 21.88 -3.89 5.27
C GLY A 218 21.50 -2.72 6.17
N VAL A 219 20.20 -2.44 6.34
CA VAL A 219 19.73 -1.49 7.36
C VAL A 219 19.98 -2.08 8.74
N GLY A 220 20.71 -1.36 9.60
CA GLY A 220 21.06 -1.77 10.96
C GLY A 220 19.81 -2.03 11.83
N SER A 221 19.97 -2.82 12.91
CA SER A 221 18.93 -3.07 13.89
C SER A 221 18.76 -1.86 14.82
N TRP A 222 17.52 -1.40 15.00
CA TRP A 222 17.24 -0.33 15.96
C TRP A 222 17.37 -0.83 17.41
N SER A 223 16.96 -2.06 17.68
CA SER A 223 17.16 -2.68 18.99
C SER A 223 18.65 -2.78 19.36
N GLN A 224 19.50 -3.13 18.42
CA GLN A 224 20.96 -3.11 18.63
C GLN A 224 21.46 -1.68 18.85
N GLN A 225 21.04 -0.72 18.05
CA GLN A 225 21.42 0.69 18.19
C GLN A 225 21.02 1.26 19.56
N LEU A 226 19.82 0.95 20.06
CA LEU A 226 19.40 1.33 21.41
C LEU A 226 20.32 0.78 22.49
N ASN A 227 20.73 -0.50 22.38
CA ASN A 227 21.66 -1.11 23.32
C ASN A 227 23.05 -0.46 23.26
N GLU A 228 23.58 -0.15 22.07
CA GLU A 228 24.87 0.54 21.89
C GLU A 228 24.85 1.97 22.47
N LEU A 229 23.69 2.63 22.44
CA LEU A 229 23.45 3.93 23.06
C LEU A 229 23.18 3.84 24.57
N GLY A 230 23.23 2.62 25.16
CA GLY A 230 22.98 2.40 26.58
C GLY A 230 21.54 2.64 27.02
N GLN A 231 20.58 2.52 26.11
CA GLN A 231 19.16 2.70 26.42
C GLN A 231 18.58 1.43 27.06
N ASP A 232 17.79 1.57 28.12
CA ASP A 232 17.12 0.45 28.76
C ASP A 232 15.87 0.06 27.96
N THR A 233 15.90 -1.13 27.35
CA THR A 233 14.79 -1.70 26.58
C THR A 233 14.06 -2.84 27.30
N THR A 234 14.39 -3.11 28.56
CA THR A 234 13.84 -4.26 29.31
C THR A 234 12.34 -4.22 29.54
N LEU A 235 11.77 -3.01 29.56
CA LEU A 235 10.32 -2.79 29.71
C LEU A 235 9.59 -2.64 28.38
N ASN A 236 10.27 -2.77 27.26
CA ASN A 236 9.61 -2.74 25.96
C ASN A 236 8.66 -3.95 25.82
N PRO A 237 7.43 -3.77 25.33
CA PRO A 237 6.47 -4.86 25.21
C PRO A 237 6.83 -5.87 24.11
N PHE A 238 7.75 -5.51 23.21
CA PHE A 238 8.28 -6.33 22.13
C PHE A 238 9.59 -5.73 21.59
N ASP A 239 10.32 -6.51 20.79
CA ASP A 239 11.52 -6.05 20.10
C ASP A 239 11.20 -4.89 19.14
N ALA A 240 11.92 -3.76 19.24
CA ALA A 240 11.69 -2.58 18.44
C ALA A 240 11.71 -2.84 16.93
N ASP A 241 12.49 -3.82 16.48
CA ASP A 241 12.59 -4.22 15.07
C ASP A 241 11.38 -5.03 14.58
N ASP A 242 10.53 -5.51 15.48
CA ASP A 242 9.27 -6.21 15.18
C ASP A 242 8.06 -5.25 15.12
N ALA A 243 8.27 -3.98 14.88
CA ALA A 243 7.24 -2.96 14.81
C ALA A 243 7.06 -2.38 13.41
N ALA A 244 5.91 -1.73 13.17
CA ALA A 244 5.92 -0.59 12.25
C ALA A 244 6.68 0.54 12.95
N GLN A 245 7.93 0.69 12.59
CA GLN A 245 8.87 1.56 13.28
C GLN A 245 8.81 2.96 12.69
N HIS A 246 8.60 3.97 13.56
CA HIS A 246 8.48 5.36 13.17
C HIS A 246 9.53 6.19 13.92
N HIS A 247 10.30 6.96 13.18
CA HIS A 247 11.24 7.93 13.71
C HIS A 247 10.72 9.33 13.41
N LEU A 248 10.38 10.06 14.47
CA LEU A 248 9.82 11.41 14.38
C LEU A 248 10.97 12.41 14.28
N LEU A 249 10.91 13.26 13.27
CA LEU A 249 11.91 14.26 12.94
C LEU A 249 11.28 15.65 13.04
N GLU A 250 12.10 16.71 13.07
CA GLU A 250 11.58 18.09 13.12
C GLU A 250 10.73 18.47 11.89
N SER A 251 11.03 17.90 10.72
CA SER A 251 10.37 18.23 9.45
C SER A 251 9.35 17.18 8.98
N GLY A 252 9.09 16.15 9.79
CA GLY A 252 8.21 15.05 9.41
C GLY A 252 8.53 13.76 10.16
N TRP A 253 8.45 12.63 9.48
CA TRP A 253 8.70 11.34 10.10
C TRP A 253 9.19 10.32 9.06
N LEU A 254 9.76 9.24 9.56
CA LEU A 254 10.36 8.18 8.77
C LEU A 254 9.79 6.85 9.24
N TRP A 255 9.56 5.91 8.30
CA TRP A 255 9.26 4.52 8.65
C TRP A 255 10.38 3.58 8.30
N MET A 256 10.49 2.49 9.06
CA MET A 256 11.28 1.30 8.74
C MET A 256 10.41 0.07 8.96
N LEU A 257 10.20 -0.73 7.91
CA LEU A 257 9.44 -1.98 7.96
C LEU A 257 10.35 -3.12 7.51
N ARG A 258 10.61 -4.07 8.39
CA ARG A 258 11.54 -5.17 8.12
C ARG A 258 10.82 -6.38 7.56
N PHE A 259 11.44 -7.03 6.56
CA PHE A 259 10.96 -8.28 5.98
C PHE A 259 11.94 -9.42 6.26
N ASN A 260 11.43 -10.67 6.27
CA ASN A 260 12.20 -11.88 6.57
C ASN A 260 13.21 -12.27 5.47
N ASN A 261 13.19 -11.61 4.32
CA ASN A 261 14.20 -11.76 3.24
C ASN A 261 15.40 -10.80 3.38
N GLY A 262 15.51 -10.09 4.51
CA GLY A 262 16.59 -9.12 4.79
C GLY A 262 16.43 -7.76 4.10
N ILE A 263 15.29 -7.50 3.48
CA ILE A 263 14.92 -6.17 2.95
C ILE A 263 14.23 -5.38 4.06
N THR A 264 14.48 -4.07 4.07
CA THR A 264 13.75 -3.10 4.88
C THR A 264 13.14 -2.05 3.96
N SER A 265 11.83 -1.84 4.07
CA SER A 265 11.16 -0.68 3.45
C SER A 265 11.46 0.55 4.28
N VAL A 266 12.02 1.56 3.66
CA VAL A 266 12.37 2.83 4.32
C VAL A 266 11.71 3.95 3.53
N GLY A 267 11.03 4.84 4.24
CA GLY A 267 10.49 6.04 3.62
C GLY A 267 10.38 7.19 4.59
N ARG A 268 10.49 8.39 4.04
CA ARG A 268 10.40 9.65 4.75
C ARG A 268 9.20 10.43 4.26
N THR A 269 8.39 10.88 5.20
CA THR A 269 7.27 11.78 4.97
C THR A 269 7.59 13.16 5.54
N GLU A 270 7.41 14.20 4.75
CA GLU A 270 7.72 15.59 5.10
C GLU A 270 6.49 16.47 4.89
N TRP A 271 6.37 17.53 5.70
CA TRP A 271 5.39 18.58 5.48
C TRP A 271 5.74 19.38 4.22
N ILE A 272 4.74 19.70 3.41
CA ILE A 272 4.87 20.61 2.28
C ILE A 272 4.62 22.03 2.80
N GLU A 273 5.63 22.86 2.84
CA GLU A 273 5.48 24.28 3.17
C GLU A 273 4.72 25.02 2.07
N SER A 274 3.82 25.92 2.45
CA SER A 274 2.92 26.62 1.52
C SER A 274 3.65 27.41 0.40
N GLU A 275 4.89 27.81 0.64
CA GLU A 275 5.71 28.50 -0.37
C GLU A 275 6.19 27.58 -1.51
N HIS A 276 6.26 26.28 -1.30
CA HIS A 276 6.69 25.31 -2.32
C HIS A 276 5.58 24.91 -3.28
N LEU A 277 4.31 25.05 -2.91
CA LEU A 277 3.17 24.73 -3.79
C LEU A 277 3.15 25.52 -5.11
N GLY A 278 3.76 26.71 -5.13
CA GLY A 278 3.91 27.52 -6.34
C GLY A 278 5.04 27.08 -7.29
N ARG A 279 6.04 26.32 -6.76
CA ARG A 279 7.21 25.86 -7.53
C ARG A 279 6.97 24.47 -8.14
N GLU A 280 6.24 23.59 -7.47
CA GLU A 280 6.00 22.21 -7.95
C GLU A 280 5.34 22.14 -9.34
N LYS A 281 4.52 23.11 -9.74
CA LYS A 281 3.97 23.16 -11.10
C LYS A 281 5.04 23.42 -12.17
N ARG A 282 6.20 24.00 -11.81
CA ARG A 282 7.33 24.22 -12.71
C ARG A 282 8.33 23.06 -12.66
N ASP A 283 8.49 22.43 -11.52
CA ASP A 283 9.49 21.39 -11.28
C ASP A 283 9.02 19.99 -11.76
N ALA A 284 7.72 19.73 -11.84
CA ALA A 284 7.19 18.50 -12.43
C ALA A 284 7.65 18.29 -13.90
N GLN A 285 8.01 19.37 -14.58
CA GLN A 285 8.58 19.34 -15.92
C GLN A 285 10.10 19.19 -15.91
N GLN A 286 10.78 19.56 -14.82
CA GLN A 286 12.24 19.46 -14.65
C GLN A 286 12.70 18.20 -13.90
N GLN A 287 11.85 17.57 -13.09
CA GLN A 287 12.17 16.32 -12.35
C GLN A 287 12.45 15.09 -13.25
N LYS A 288 12.22 15.19 -14.55
CA LYS A 288 12.69 14.18 -15.51
C LYS A 288 14.20 14.14 -15.72
N THR A 289 14.97 15.08 -15.16
CA THR A 289 16.37 15.28 -15.54
C THR A 289 17.40 15.24 -14.37
N VAL A 290 16.98 15.03 -13.13
CA VAL A 290 17.89 15.10 -11.95
C VAL A 290 18.15 13.73 -11.34
N GLN A 291 18.50 12.72 -12.10
CA GLN A 291 18.88 11.39 -11.55
C GLN A 291 20.05 10.71 -12.28
N GLN A 292 21.02 11.46 -12.72
CA GLN A 292 22.30 10.85 -13.14
C GLN A 292 23.45 11.62 -12.48
N GLY A 293 23.88 11.17 -11.29
CA GLY A 293 25.14 11.71 -10.74
C GLY A 293 25.42 11.63 -9.25
N SER A 294 24.49 11.29 -8.37
CA SER A 294 24.83 11.12 -6.94
C SER A 294 25.03 9.65 -6.60
N GLN A 295 26.19 9.31 -6.04
CA GLN A 295 26.51 7.94 -5.55
C GLN A 295 25.64 7.52 -4.33
N HIS A 296 24.84 8.42 -3.76
CA HIS A 296 23.94 8.15 -2.64
C HIS A 296 22.51 8.52 -3.01
N PRO A 297 21.52 7.62 -2.74
CA PRO A 297 20.12 7.97 -2.90
C PRO A 297 19.74 9.20 -2.07
N PRO A 298 18.88 10.11 -2.55
CA PRO A 298 18.47 11.32 -1.83
C PRO A 298 18.01 11.07 -0.40
N LEU A 299 17.37 9.92 -0.13
CA LEU A 299 16.90 9.54 1.19
C LEU A 299 18.04 9.39 2.22
N LEU A 300 19.23 8.92 1.82
CA LEU A 300 20.36 8.72 2.74
C LEU A 300 21.02 10.03 3.15
N HIS A 301 20.96 11.05 2.32
CA HIS A 301 21.55 12.36 2.63
C HIS A 301 20.86 13.04 3.82
N ASP A 302 19.56 12.79 3.96
CA ASP A 302 18.73 13.43 4.99
C ASP A 302 19.00 12.90 6.41
N PHE A 303 19.60 11.70 6.53
CA PHE A 303 19.91 11.09 7.83
C PHE A 303 21.20 11.62 8.48
N GLN A 304 22.05 12.31 7.73
CA GLN A 304 23.34 12.84 8.25
C GLN A 304 23.15 13.79 9.44
N ASP A 305 22.02 14.48 9.51
CA ASP A 305 21.69 15.35 10.63
C ASP A 305 21.19 14.61 11.88
N TYR A 306 20.97 13.29 11.79
CA TYR A 306 20.46 12.44 12.88
C TYR A 306 21.41 11.25 13.08
N PRO A 307 22.47 11.38 13.94
CA PRO A 307 23.58 10.43 14.00
C PRO A 307 23.15 8.99 14.21
N SER A 308 22.21 8.73 15.11
CA SER A 308 21.72 7.38 15.37
C SER A 308 21.02 6.73 14.15
N LEU A 309 20.30 7.53 13.33
CA LEU A 309 19.70 7.06 12.08
C LEU A 309 20.75 6.89 10.97
N ALA A 310 21.73 7.81 10.90
CA ALA A 310 22.85 7.67 9.98
C ALA A 310 23.64 6.39 10.24
N GLY A 311 23.86 6.03 11.50
CA GLY A 311 24.51 4.77 11.91
C GLY A 311 23.75 3.55 11.39
N MET A 312 22.43 3.50 11.55
CA MET A 312 21.60 2.40 11.02
C MET A 312 21.64 2.27 9.50
N MET A 313 21.77 3.38 8.80
CA MET A 313 21.78 3.42 7.33
C MET A 313 23.19 3.31 6.73
N ALA A 314 24.24 3.27 7.53
CA ALA A 314 25.65 3.33 7.08
C ALA A 314 26.01 2.19 6.11
N ALA A 315 25.49 0.97 6.32
CA ALA A 315 25.70 -0.20 5.47
C ALA A 315 24.54 -0.45 4.50
N ALA A 316 23.52 0.43 4.49
CA ALA A 316 22.33 0.21 3.68
C ALA A 316 22.61 0.40 2.19
N SER A 317 22.12 -0.54 1.39
CA SER A 317 22.16 -0.50 -0.08
C SER A 317 20.76 -0.55 -0.65
N PHE A 318 20.49 0.34 -1.62
CA PHE A 318 19.20 0.42 -2.30
C PHE A 318 18.96 -0.81 -3.19
N THR A 319 17.73 -1.36 -3.19
CA THR A 319 17.36 -2.55 -3.98
C THR A 319 16.17 -2.34 -4.90
N ALA A 320 15.15 -1.58 -4.49
CA ALA A 320 13.92 -1.39 -5.25
C ALA A 320 13.25 -0.03 -4.93
N PRO A 321 12.45 0.53 -5.82
CA PRO A 321 12.05 0.03 -7.16
C PRO A 321 13.15 0.19 -8.23
N PRO A 322 13.05 -0.49 -9.38
CA PRO A 322 14.13 -0.58 -10.38
C PRO A 322 14.63 0.73 -10.97
N ARG A 323 13.88 1.81 -10.86
CA ARG A 323 14.25 3.15 -11.37
C ARG A 323 14.76 4.10 -10.29
N GLY A 324 15.22 3.57 -9.14
CA GLY A 324 15.69 4.37 -8.01
C GLY A 324 14.59 4.74 -7.02
N VAL A 325 14.99 5.45 -5.97
CA VAL A 325 14.10 5.96 -4.92
C VAL A 325 12.92 6.71 -5.53
N ARG A 326 11.72 6.46 -5.02
CA ARG A 326 10.50 7.13 -5.47
C ARG A 326 10.18 8.31 -4.58
N SER A 327 9.77 9.40 -5.21
CA SER A 327 9.19 10.53 -4.51
C SER A 327 7.78 10.78 -5.03
N THR A 328 6.85 11.04 -4.12
CA THR A 328 5.51 11.51 -4.47
C THR A 328 5.52 13.04 -4.50
N GLY A 329 4.62 13.65 -5.27
CA GLY A 329 4.19 15.02 -4.98
C GLY A 329 3.37 15.02 -3.68
N ARG A 330 2.33 15.84 -3.58
CA ARG A 330 1.41 15.76 -2.44
C ARG A 330 0.82 14.34 -2.32
N LEU A 331 1.03 13.73 -1.15
CA LEU A 331 0.59 12.36 -0.89
C LEU A 331 -0.94 12.27 -0.75
N GLN A 332 -1.52 13.23 -0.02
CA GLN A 332 -2.97 13.25 0.19
C GLN A 332 -3.70 13.64 -1.08
N ARG A 333 -4.69 12.86 -1.39
CA ARG A 333 -5.54 12.98 -2.57
C ARG A 333 -6.97 12.65 -2.20
N PHE A 334 -7.92 13.37 -2.78
CA PHE A 334 -9.33 13.06 -2.64
C PHE A 334 -10.06 13.42 -3.93
N VAL A 335 -10.71 12.44 -4.54
CA VAL A 335 -11.60 12.65 -5.69
C VAL A 335 -13.04 12.39 -5.27
N ALA A 336 -13.96 13.17 -5.78
CA ALA A 336 -15.37 12.97 -5.49
C ALA A 336 -15.80 11.58 -5.97
N PRO A 337 -16.54 10.82 -5.15
CA PRO A 337 -17.06 9.54 -5.59
C PRO A 337 -18.03 9.78 -6.76
N LEU A 338 -17.79 9.08 -7.85
CA LEU A 338 -18.71 9.04 -8.98
C LEU A 338 -19.84 8.10 -8.59
N LEU A 339 -20.92 8.66 -8.06
CA LEU A 339 -22.11 7.92 -7.67
C LEU A 339 -22.98 7.62 -8.89
N ASN A 340 -22.50 6.78 -9.78
CA ASN A 340 -23.36 6.15 -10.77
C ASN A 340 -23.80 4.78 -10.23
N ARG A 341 -24.96 4.31 -10.62
CA ARG A 341 -25.68 3.15 -10.04
C ARG A 341 -24.86 1.86 -9.97
N ARG A 342 -23.83 1.67 -10.82
CA ARG A 342 -23.01 0.46 -10.94
C ARG A 342 -21.52 0.75 -11.11
N HIS A 343 -21.08 1.96 -10.77
CA HIS A 343 -19.69 2.34 -10.72
C HIS A 343 -19.27 2.57 -9.27
N LEU A 344 -18.28 1.82 -8.80
CA LEU A 344 -17.77 1.88 -7.43
C LEU A 344 -16.26 2.10 -7.45
N MET A 345 -15.74 2.76 -6.43
CA MET A 345 -14.32 2.96 -6.23
C MET A 345 -13.89 2.36 -4.90
N LEU A 346 -12.78 1.61 -4.88
CA LEU A 346 -12.14 1.29 -3.61
C LEU A 346 -11.61 2.55 -2.94
N PRO A 347 -11.58 2.60 -1.60
CA PRO A 347 -11.13 3.79 -0.86
C PRO A 347 -9.79 4.33 -1.32
N THR A 348 -8.82 3.46 -1.60
CA THR A 348 -7.48 3.84 -2.07
C THR A 348 -7.45 4.39 -3.50
N ALA A 349 -8.46 4.13 -4.32
CA ALA A 349 -8.65 4.79 -5.61
C ALA A 349 -9.30 6.17 -5.46
N ALA A 350 -10.17 6.36 -4.47
CA ALA A 350 -10.83 7.63 -4.20
C ALA A 350 -9.99 8.59 -3.36
N MET A 351 -9.25 8.09 -2.37
CA MET A 351 -8.56 8.93 -1.38
C MET A 351 -7.25 8.31 -0.91
N THR A 352 -6.27 9.16 -0.63
CA THR A 352 -5.04 8.78 0.09
C THR A 352 -4.87 9.71 1.29
N LEU A 353 -4.59 9.11 2.44
CA LEU A 353 -4.29 9.80 3.70
C LEU A 353 -2.82 9.65 4.07
N ASP A 354 -2.40 10.34 5.14
CA ASP A 354 -1.08 10.15 5.72
C ASP A 354 -0.94 8.73 6.32
N PRO A 355 0.14 7.99 6.03
CA PRO A 355 0.27 6.57 6.42
C PRO A 355 0.79 6.34 7.85
N LEU A 356 0.93 7.37 8.68
CA LEU A 356 1.53 7.29 10.02
C LEU A 356 0.95 6.15 10.90
N HIS A 357 -0.32 5.84 10.75
CA HIS A 357 -0.99 4.78 11.52
C HIS A 357 -1.29 3.52 10.69
N SER A 358 -0.60 3.30 9.58
CA SER A 358 -0.73 2.08 8.75
C SER A 358 -2.17 1.73 8.34
N THR A 359 -3.03 2.71 8.11
CA THR A 359 -4.46 2.49 7.86
C THR A 359 -4.77 2.00 6.44
N GLY A 360 -3.83 2.07 5.51
CA GLY A 360 -4.09 1.88 4.06
C GLY A 360 -4.65 0.50 3.70
N ILE A 361 -4.04 -0.59 4.21
CA ILE A 361 -4.51 -1.97 3.94
C ILE A 361 -5.90 -2.19 4.55
N ALA A 362 -6.09 -1.82 5.83
CA ALA A 362 -7.37 -1.98 6.51
C ALA A 362 -8.50 -1.20 5.82
N HIS A 363 -8.21 0.02 5.36
CA HIS A 363 -9.15 0.87 4.64
C HIS A 363 -9.55 0.27 3.29
N ALA A 364 -8.56 -0.25 2.53
CA ALA A 364 -8.82 -0.94 1.27
C ALA A 364 -9.67 -2.20 1.48
N LEU A 365 -9.33 -3.05 2.47
CA LEU A 365 -10.08 -4.27 2.78
C LEU A 365 -11.50 -3.98 3.28
N ALA A 366 -11.71 -2.92 4.07
CA ALA A 366 -13.04 -2.47 4.44
C ALA A 366 -13.88 -2.03 3.22
N GLY A 367 -13.23 -1.43 2.23
CA GLY A 367 -13.85 -1.13 0.93
C GLY A 367 -14.23 -2.39 0.16
N VAL A 368 -13.32 -3.38 0.10
CA VAL A 368 -13.58 -4.70 -0.51
C VAL A 368 -14.81 -5.35 0.11
N ASP A 369 -14.86 -5.44 1.43
CA ASP A 369 -15.97 -6.05 2.16
C ASP A 369 -17.31 -5.34 1.86
N ARG A 370 -17.34 -4.01 1.83
CA ARG A 370 -18.54 -3.24 1.50
C ARG A 370 -18.98 -3.42 0.06
N ILE A 371 -18.07 -3.39 -0.89
CA ILE A 371 -18.36 -3.59 -2.32
C ILE A 371 -18.91 -4.99 -2.56
N LEU A 372 -18.33 -6.02 -1.93
CA LEU A 372 -18.84 -7.38 -1.99
C LEU A 372 -20.28 -7.46 -1.53
N ASN A 373 -20.61 -6.87 -0.39
CA ASN A 373 -21.97 -6.86 0.13
C ASN A 373 -22.95 -6.17 -0.84
N ILE A 374 -22.57 -5.03 -1.43
CA ILE A 374 -23.41 -4.31 -2.40
C ILE A 374 -23.69 -5.18 -3.63
N ILE A 375 -22.66 -5.79 -4.22
CA ILE A 375 -22.80 -6.52 -5.48
C ILE A 375 -23.53 -7.84 -5.26
N VAL A 376 -23.24 -8.56 -4.18
CA VAL A 376 -23.90 -9.84 -3.87
C VAL A 376 -25.38 -9.62 -3.56
N LEU A 377 -25.74 -8.61 -2.77
CA LEU A 377 -27.13 -8.25 -2.50
C LEU A 377 -27.87 -7.83 -3.79
N ALA A 378 -27.22 -7.05 -4.65
CA ALA A 378 -27.82 -6.66 -5.94
C ALA A 378 -28.05 -7.88 -6.87
N LYS A 379 -27.18 -8.89 -6.83
CA LYS A 379 -27.36 -10.14 -7.57
C LYS A 379 -28.58 -10.92 -7.06
N ASP A 380 -28.79 -10.93 -5.75
CA ASP A 380 -29.91 -11.65 -5.10
C ASP A 380 -31.25 -10.90 -5.21
N GLY A 381 -31.29 -9.73 -5.88
CA GLY A 381 -32.50 -8.94 -6.05
C GLY A 381 -32.98 -8.23 -4.78
N LYS A 382 -32.08 -7.98 -3.84
CA LYS A 382 -32.36 -7.33 -2.55
C LYS A 382 -31.92 -5.88 -2.52
#